data_a076012be338cecfa5adee29d0d79a32
#
_entry.id   a076012be338cecfa5adee29d0d79a32
#
_cell.length_a   1.000
_cell.length_b   1.000
_cell.length_c   1.000
_cell.angle_alpha   90.00
_cell.angle_beta   90.00
_cell.angle_gamma   90.00
#
_symmetry.space_group_name_H-M   'P 1'
#
loop_
_entity.id
_entity.type
_entity.pdbx_description
1 polymer ?
#
loop_
_entity_poly.entity_id
_entity_poly.type
_entity_poly.pdbx_seq_one_letter_code
_entity_poly.pdbx_strand_id
1 'polypeptide(L)'
;LSNPLIMGGWLLSDAASRRYITGWAGRRELHVLSPRALAARAGADAGSGEMLRLSAAALYARRVIDENNPGSRRLPNPVGPLLSLRRRQRWAWLVEGGARWLSGQTAHAGPSIARRLREGSRPAFPPGPRDAPLLAGTVHELLAARAGEDAVVALLTELPDRGPDWAIERAFGARLVNIDAEWRAHLARISATGR
;
A
#
# COMPACT_ATOMS: atom_id res chain seq x y z
N LEU A 1 23.91 -2.99 1.57
CA LEU A 1 23.05 -3.02 0.38
C LEU A 1 23.95 -3.13 -0.85
N SER A 2 24.22 -4.35 -1.30
CA SER A 2 25.16 -4.62 -2.42
C SER A 2 24.47 -4.57 -3.80
N ASN A 3 23.16 -4.37 -3.88
CA ASN A 3 22.47 -4.30 -5.16
C ASN A 3 22.20 -2.84 -5.58
N PRO A 4 22.84 -2.35 -6.67
CA PRO A 4 22.75 -0.95 -7.10
C PRO A 4 21.32 -0.53 -7.50
N LEU A 5 20.47 -1.47 -7.95
CA LEU A 5 19.08 -1.18 -8.31
C LEU A 5 18.23 -0.90 -7.06
N ILE A 6 18.49 -1.63 -5.97
CA ILE A 6 17.81 -1.41 -4.68
C ILE A 6 18.26 -0.06 -4.11
N MET A 7 19.54 0.25 -4.18
CA MET A 7 20.10 1.52 -3.72
C MET A 7 19.57 2.71 -4.54
N GLY A 8 19.49 2.56 -5.87
CA GLY A 8 18.90 3.57 -6.75
C GLY A 8 17.42 3.84 -6.44
N GLY A 9 16.61 2.78 -6.28
CA GLY A 9 15.20 2.91 -5.89
C GLY A 9 15.02 3.56 -4.50
N TRP A 10 15.91 3.26 -3.57
CA TRP A 10 15.90 3.87 -2.23
C TRP A 10 16.31 5.36 -2.27
N LEU A 11 17.30 5.72 -3.08
CA LEU A 11 17.74 7.11 -3.26
C LEU A 11 16.69 7.96 -3.96
N LEU A 12 15.91 7.37 -4.89
CA LEU A 12 14.84 8.06 -5.62
C LEU A 12 13.54 8.16 -4.80
N SER A 13 13.42 7.46 -3.67
CA SER A 13 12.25 7.57 -2.80
C SER A 13 12.28 8.88 -2.01
N ASP A 14 11.11 9.52 -1.89
CA ASP A 14 10.97 10.70 -1.02
C ASP A 14 11.36 10.37 0.43
N ALA A 15 12.02 11.32 1.11
CA ALA A 15 12.46 11.17 2.49
C ALA A 15 11.30 10.81 3.45
N ALA A 16 10.10 11.33 3.19
CA ALA A 16 8.90 11.01 3.96
C ALA A 16 8.45 9.54 3.77
N SER A 17 8.63 8.99 2.56
CA SER A 17 8.28 7.60 2.23
C SER A 17 9.31 6.60 2.75
N ARG A 18 10.58 7.02 2.90
CA ARG A 18 11.68 6.12 3.31
C ARG A 18 11.47 5.48 4.66
N ARG A 19 10.80 6.17 5.59
CA ARG A 19 10.48 5.61 6.92
C ARG A 19 9.59 4.37 6.85
N TYR A 20 8.76 4.26 5.81
CA TYR A 20 7.83 3.14 5.62
C TYR A 20 8.38 2.03 4.74
N ILE A 21 9.57 2.23 4.13
CA ILE A 21 10.23 1.19 3.34
C ILE A 21 10.95 0.25 4.30
N THR A 22 10.39 -0.93 4.48
CA THR A 22 10.91 -1.96 5.39
C THR A 22 11.68 -3.06 4.68
N GLY A 23 11.67 -3.04 3.36
CA GLY A 23 12.34 -4.04 2.54
C GLY A 23 11.99 -3.92 1.07
N TRP A 24 12.40 -4.91 0.31
CA TRP A 24 12.19 -5.00 -1.12
C TRP A 24 11.82 -6.43 -1.53
N ALA A 25 10.81 -6.57 -2.39
CA ALA A 25 10.45 -7.84 -3.00
C ALA A 25 11.07 -7.92 -4.41
N GLY A 26 12.07 -8.77 -4.57
CA GLY A 26 12.65 -9.14 -5.86
C GLY A 26 11.90 -10.28 -6.55
N ARG A 27 12.40 -10.74 -7.71
CA ARG A 27 11.75 -11.85 -8.44
C ARG A 27 11.86 -13.20 -7.73
N ARG A 28 12.93 -13.44 -6.97
CA ARG A 28 13.22 -14.73 -6.32
C ARG A 28 13.56 -14.58 -4.83
N GLU A 29 13.59 -13.37 -4.32
CA GLU A 29 14.07 -13.07 -2.98
C GLU A 29 13.30 -11.92 -2.36
N LEU A 30 13.18 -11.95 -1.05
CA LEU A 30 12.66 -10.86 -0.24
C LEU A 30 13.81 -10.30 0.59
N HIS A 31 14.09 -9.01 0.45
CA HIS A 31 15.03 -8.30 1.30
C HIS A 31 14.24 -7.54 2.36
N VAL A 32 14.38 -7.93 3.60
CA VAL A 32 13.74 -7.25 4.74
C VAL A 32 14.83 -6.62 5.59
N LEU A 33 14.57 -5.44 6.13
CA LEU A 33 15.47 -4.84 7.10
C LEU A 33 15.59 -5.76 8.33
N SER A 34 16.79 -5.77 8.95
CA SER A 34 17.01 -6.54 10.18
C SER A 34 16.03 -6.08 11.28
N PRO A 35 15.65 -6.97 12.22
CA PRO A 35 14.76 -6.62 13.33
C PRO A 35 15.27 -5.39 14.11
N ARG A 36 16.58 -5.25 14.30
CA ARG A 36 17.19 -4.08 14.94
C ARG A 36 16.96 -2.79 14.15
N ALA A 37 17.09 -2.84 12.82
CA ALA A 37 16.84 -1.68 11.95
C ALA A 37 15.37 -1.34 11.88
N LEU A 38 14.47 -2.31 11.95
CA LEU A 38 13.02 -2.11 12.03
C LEU A 38 12.66 -1.48 13.39
N ALA A 39 13.17 -2.02 14.50
CA ALA A 39 12.94 -1.47 15.84
C ALA A 39 13.41 -0.02 15.96
N ALA A 40 14.56 0.33 15.37
CA ALA A 40 15.07 1.71 15.35
C ALA A 40 14.17 2.67 14.54
N ARG A 41 13.30 2.16 13.69
CA ARG A 41 12.31 2.94 12.93
C ARG A 41 10.94 2.98 13.58
N ALA A 42 10.68 2.11 14.54
CA ALA A 42 9.44 2.12 15.30
C ALA A 42 9.30 3.47 16.01
N GLY A 43 8.20 4.15 15.77
CA GLY A 43 7.85 5.34 16.54
C GLY A 43 7.41 4.96 17.95
N ALA A 44 7.15 5.96 18.78
CA ALA A 44 6.60 5.77 20.13
C ALA A 44 5.17 5.20 20.14
N ASP A 45 4.50 5.16 18.98
CA ASP A 45 3.12 4.67 18.87
C ASP A 45 3.07 3.14 19.03
N ALA A 46 2.17 2.65 19.87
CA ALA A 46 2.03 1.23 20.20
C ALA A 46 1.88 0.32 18.97
N GLY A 47 1.20 0.78 17.91
CA GLY A 47 1.01 0.02 16.67
C GLY A 47 2.22 -0.05 15.75
N SER A 48 3.20 0.85 15.91
CA SER A 48 4.34 0.95 14.98
C SER A 48 5.21 -0.31 15.00
N GLY A 49 5.45 -0.88 16.17
CA GLY A 49 6.27 -2.10 16.33
C GLY A 49 5.60 -3.30 15.65
N GLU A 50 4.30 -3.48 15.84
CA GLU A 50 3.53 -4.56 15.21
C GLU A 50 3.49 -4.41 13.69
N MET A 51 3.20 -3.21 13.20
CA MET A 51 3.26 -2.90 11.77
C MET A 51 4.60 -3.30 11.15
N LEU A 52 5.71 -2.99 11.83
CA LEU A 52 7.04 -3.31 11.33
C LEU A 52 7.36 -4.80 11.40
N ARG A 53 6.88 -5.52 12.41
CA ARG A 53 7.02 -6.99 12.50
C ARG A 53 6.33 -7.70 11.33
N LEU A 54 5.21 -7.18 10.86
CA LEU A 54 4.46 -7.72 9.71
C LEU A 54 5.05 -7.34 8.35
N SER A 55 6.19 -6.63 8.31
CA SER A 55 6.80 -6.16 7.05
C SER A 55 7.17 -7.29 6.09
N ALA A 56 7.65 -8.42 6.60
CA ALA A 56 7.98 -9.58 5.76
C ALA A 56 6.71 -10.17 5.11
N ALA A 57 5.62 -10.29 5.88
CA ALA A 57 4.33 -10.74 5.39
C ALA A 57 3.76 -9.77 4.32
N ALA A 58 3.88 -8.45 4.53
CA ALA A 58 3.44 -7.46 3.56
C ALA A 58 4.23 -7.53 2.24
N LEU A 59 5.56 -7.72 2.31
CA LEU A 59 6.39 -7.90 1.12
C LEU A 59 6.06 -9.18 0.39
N TYR A 60 5.77 -10.26 1.11
CA TYR A 60 5.33 -11.52 0.52
C TYR A 60 3.95 -11.38 -0.14
N ALA A 61 2.97 -10.79 0.55
CA ALA A 61 1.65 -10.52 -0.01
C ALA A 61 1.73 -9.67 -1.30
N ARG A 62 2.56 -8.61 -1.29
CA ARG A 62 2.83 -7.82 -2.49
C ARG A 62 3.38 -8.68 -3.63
N ARG A 63 4.29 -9.61 -3.31
CA ARG A 63 4.85 -10.53 -4.29
C ARG A 63 3.78 -11.44 -4.89
N VAL A 64 2.88 -11.97 -4.05
CA VAL A 64 1.76 -12.81 -4.49
C VAL A 64 0.82 -12.03 -5.41
N ILE A 65 0.43 -10.80 -5.03
CA ILE A 65 -0.39 -9.92 -5.88
C ILE A 65 0.29 -9.71 -7.24
N ASP A 66 1.57 -9.37 -7.23
CA ASP A 66 2.35 -9.17 -8.45
C ASP A 66 2.42 -10.44 -9.32
N GLU A 67 2.48 -11.63 -8.76
CA GLU A 67 2.54 -12.90 -9.51
C GLU A 67 1.21 -13.26 -10.15
N ASN A 68 0.12 -13.02 -9.45
CA ASN A 68 -1.22 -13.23 -9.98
C ASN A 68 -1.60 -12.19 -11.06
N ASN A 69 -0.84 -11.09 -11.17
CA ASN A 69 -1.09 -10.01 -12.12
C ASN A 69 0.09 -9.80 -13.10
N PRO A 70 0.45 -10.78 -13.93
CA PRO A 70 1.60 -10.67 -14.83
C PRO A 70 1.49 -9.53 -15.83
N GLY A 71 0.28 -9.11 -16.20
CA GLY A 71 0.01 -7.94 -17.04
C GLY A 71 0.47 -6.62 -16.43
N SER A 72 0.51 -6.53 -15.10
CA SER A 72 1.05 -5.34 -14.41
C SER A 72 2.58 -5.22 -14.56
N ARG A 73 3.26 -6.33 -14.88
CA ARG A 73 4.72 -6.42 -15.03
C ARG A 73 5.20 -6.36 -16.47
N ARG A 74 4.39 -6.79 -17.45
CA ARG A 74 4.81 -6.99 -18.83
C ARG A 74 4.30 -5.86 -19.72
N LEU A 75 5.17 -4.88 -19.96
CA LEU A 75 5.18 -4.22 -21.28
C LEU A 75 6.38 -4.81 -22.00
N PRO A 76 6.19 -5.50 -23.16
CA PRO A 76 7.31 -5.87 -24.01
C PRO A 76 8.01 -4.58 -24.45
N ASN A 77 9.34 -4.59 -24.34
CA ASN A 77 10.23 -3.51 -24.73
C ASN A 77 10.20 -3.27 -26.26
N PRO A 78 10.31 -2.02 -26.77
CA PRO A 78 11.40 -1.07 -26.52
C PRO A 78 11.00 0.33 -26.02
N VAL A 79 9.72 0.59 -25.81
CA VAL A 79 9.22 1.92 -25.35
C VAL A 79 9.16 2.00 -23.82
N GLY A 80 9.66 1.06 -23.15
CA GLY A 80 9.36 0.37 -21.93
C GLY A 80 9.67 1.01 -20.58
N PRO A 81 10.85 1.52 -20.18
CA PRO A 81 11.09 1.76 -18.75
C PRO A 81 10.20 2.85 -18.16
N LEU A 82 9.97 3.94 -18.87
CA LEU A 82 9.18 5.08 -18.38
C LEU A 82 7.68 4.78 -18.34
N LEU A 83 7.13 4.09 -19.35
CA LEU A 83 5.72 3.73 -19.37
C LEU A 83 5.40 2.64 -18.35
N SER A 84 6.30 1.68 -18.16
CA SER A 84 6.17 0.67 -17.11
C SER A 84 6.23 1.29 -15.71
N LEU A 85 7.07 2.31 -15.52
CA LEU A 85 7.15 3.05 -14.26
C LEU A 85 5.86 3.81 -13.97
N ARG A 86 5.32 4.55 -14.94
CA ARG A 86 4.03 5.26 -14.80
C ARG A 86 2.88 4.31 -14.53
N ARG A 87 2.81 3.16 -15.23
CA ARG A 87 1.79 2.14 -14.96
C ARG A 87 1.93 1.57 -13.56
N ARG A 88 3.15 1.22 -13.12
CA ARG A 88 3.41 0.77 -11.75
C ARG A 88 3.02 1.81 -10.70
N GLN A 89 3.34 3.07 -10.94
CA GLN A 89 2.96 4.15 -10.04
C GLN A 89 1.44 4.31 -9.93
N ARG A 90 0.71 4.16 -11.04
CA ARG A 90 -0.74 4.24 -11.06
C ARG A 90 -1.40 3.14 -10.22
N TRP A 91 -0.85 1.91 -10.25
CA TRP A 91 -1.35 0.77 -9.49
C TRP A 91 -0.75 0.68 -8.06
N ALA A 92 0.30 1.45 -7.78
CA ALA A 92 1.10 1.29 -6.58
C ALA A 92 0.28 1.37 -5.29
N TRP A 93 -0.65 2.31 -5.19
CA TRP A 93 -1.48 2.45 -4.00
C TRP A 93 -2.42 1.26 -3.77
N LEU A 94 -2.99 0.70 -4.86
CA LEU A 94 -3.88 -0.46 -4.77
C LEU A 94 -3.10 -1.71 -4.33
N VAL A 95 -1.96 -1.98 -4.98
CA VAL A 95 -1.11 -3.13 -4.67
C VAL A 95 -0.49 -3.00 -3.29
N GLU A 96 0.02 -1.82 -2.94
CA GLU A 96 0.60 -1.56 -1.62
C GLU A 96 -0.46 -1.67 -0.52
N GLY A 97 -1.64 -1.10 -0.75
CA GLY A 97 -2.75 -1.18 0.19
C GLY A 97 -3.24 -2.61 0.40
N GLY A 98 -3.39 -3.36 -0.69
CA GLY A 98 -3.77 -4.78 -0.63
C GLY A 98 -2.75 -5.63 0.13
N ALA A 99 -1.46 -5.40 -0.11
CA ALA A 99 -0.40 -6.10 0.60
C ALA A 99 -0.42 -5.83 2.12
N ARG A 100 -0.69 -4.58 2.52
CA ARG A 100 -0.79 -4.19 3.92
C ARG A 100 -2.04 -4.75 4.59
N TRP A 101 -3.15 -4.78 3.87
CA TRP A 101 -4.38 -5.38 4.37
C TRP A 101 -4.23 -6.89 4.55
N LEU A 102 -3.76 -7.61 3.53
CA LEU A 102 -3.52 -9.06 3.58
C LEU A 102 -2.52 -9.48 4.66
N SER A 103 -1.54 -8.64 4.96
CA SER A 103 -0.55 -8.91 6.02
C SER A 103 -1.04 -8.56 7.43
N GLY A 104 -2.19 -7.94 7.58
CA GLY A 104 -2.69 -7.43 8.86
C GLY A 104 -2.07 -6.11 9.32
N GLN A 105 -1.15 -5.51 8.56
CA GLN A 105 -0.50 -4.24 8.95
C GLN A 105 -1.50 -3.10 9.13
N THR A 106 -2.58 -3.08 8.33
CA THR A 106 -3.60 -2.02 8.38
C THR A 106 -4.26 -1.93 9.76
N ALA A 107 -4.53 -3.06 10.40
CA ALA A 107 -5.15 -3.11 11.73
C ALA A 107 -4.31 -2.42 12.83
N HIS A 108 -3.00 -2.31 12.64
CA HIS A 108 -2.08 -1.67 13.59
C HIS A 108 -1.69 -0.25 13.19
N ALA A 109 -2.24 0.29 12.10
CA ALA A 109 -1.87 1.60 11.56
C ALA A 109 -2.61 2.78 12.24
N GLY A 110 -3.64 2.52 13.05
CA GLY A 110 -4.54 3.53 13.64
C GLY A 110 -3.82 4.74 14.26
N PRO A 111 -2.89 4.57 15.21
CA PRO A 111 -2.16 5.69 15.81
C PRO A 111 -1.36 6.52 14.81
N SER A 112 -0.71 5.88 13.86
CA SER A 112 0.05 6.55 12.79
C SER A 112 -0.87 7.29 11.81
N ILE A 113 -2.05 6.73 11.50
CA ILE A 113 -3.09 7.38 10.70
C ILE A 113 -3.62 8.61 11.43
N ALA A 114 -3.97 8.48 12.70
CA ALA A 114 -4.45 9.59 13.52
C ALA A 114 -3.44 10.74 13.55
N ARG A 115 -2.15 10.45 13.75
CA ARG A 115 -1.08 11.44 13.68
C ARG A 115 -0.99 12.10 12.30
N ARG A 116 -0.98 11.31 11.21
CA ARG A 116 -0.92 11.84 9.85
C ARG A 116 -2.07 12.79 9.52
N LEU A 117 -3.27 12.49 10.00
CA LEU A 117 -4.45 13.32 9.76
C LEU A 117 -4.41 14.64 10.55
N ARG A 118 -3.78 14.65 11.75
CA ARG A 118 -3.61 15.87 12.55
C ARG A 118 -2.51 16.78 12.02
N GLU A 119 -1.39 16.20 11.59
CA GLU A 119 -0.15 16.94 11.26
C GLU A 119 -0.06 17.35 9.79
N GLY A 120 -0.90 16.81 8.92
CA GLY A 120 -0.79 17.02 7.49
C GLY A 120 -2.02 17.63 6.82
N SER A 121 -1.83 18.02 5.58
CA SER A 121 -2.94 18.38 4.71
C SER A 121 -3.90 17.20 4.48
N ARG A 122 -5.13 17.52 4.08
CA ARG A 122 -6.13 16.51 3.72
C ARG A 122 -5.57 15.54 2.67
N PRO A 123 -5.56 14.21 2.93
CA PRO A 123 -5.05 13.24 1.97
C PRO A 123 -5.90 13.21 0.71
N ALA A 124 -5.27 12.98 -0.45
CA ALA A 124 -5.96 12.73 -1.71
C ALA A 124 -6.62 11.36 -1.69
N PHE A 125 -7.68 11.20 -2.50
CA PHE A 125 -8.27 9.90 -2.81
C PHE A 125 -8.24 9.69 -4.33
N PRO A 126 -7.77 8.54 -4.82
CA PRO A 126 -7.02 7.50 -4.07
C PRO A 126 -5.75 8.03 -3.40
N PRO A 127 -5.22 7.35 -2.35
CA PRO A 127 -4.01 7.79 -1.66
C PRO A 127 -2.83 7.95 -2.62
N GLY A 128 -2.26 9.16 -2.66
CA GLY A 128 -1.08 9.43 -3.49
C GLY A 128 0.16 8.70 -2.99
N PRO A 129 1.28 8.71 -3.74
CA PRO A 129 2.50 7.95 -3.42
C PRO A 129 3.06 8.20 -2.02
N ARG A 130 2.89 9.40 -1.49
CA ARG A 130 3.32 9.78 -0.13
C ARG A 130 2.49 9.09 0.95
N ASP A 131 1.18 9.00 0.74
CA ASP A 131 0.23 8.51 1.72
C ASP A 131 -0.13 7.02 1.53
N ALA A 132 0.11 6.47 0.34
CA ALA A 132 -0.19 5.07 0.03
C ALA A 132 0.43 4.07 1.04
N PRO A 133 1.70 4.22 1.47
CA PRO A 133 2.29 3.31 2.46
C PRO A 133 1.58 3.28 3.81
N LEU A 134 0.79 4.27 4.13
CA LEU A 134 0.06 4.33 5.41
C LEU A 134 -1.46 4.18 5.23
N LEU A 135 -2.02 4.83 4.21
CA LEU A 135 -3.47 4.97 4.09
C LEU A 135 -4.12 3.99 3.10
N ALA A 136 -3.35 3.43 2.14
CA ALA A 136 -3.97 2.63 1.09
C ALA A 136 -4.62 1.33 1.60
N GLY A 137 -4.10 0.74 2.68
CA GLY A 137 -4.70 -0.45 3.30
C GLY A 137 -6.12 -0.21 3.82
N THR A 138 -6.44 1.02 4.27
CA THR A 138 -7.76 1.36 4.77
C THR A 138 -8.84 1.39 3.69
N VAL A 139 -8.46 1.52 2.41
CA VAL A 139 -9.41 1.38 1.28
C VAL A 139 -9.85 -0.07 1.15
N HIS A 140 -8.93 -1.01 1.31
CA HIS A 140 -9.22 -2.45 1.27
C HIS A 140 -10.01 -2.90 2.52
N GLU A 141 -9.69 -2.35 3.68
CA GLU A 141 -10.45 -2.57 4.91
C GLU A 141 -11.91 -2.09 4.74
N LEU A 142 -12.11 -0.93 4.13
CA LEU A 142 -13.45 -0.43 3.81
C LEU A 142 -14.18 -1.34 2.82
N LEU A 143 -13.49 -1.84 1.77
CA LEU A 143 -14.05 -2.79 0.81
C LEU A 143 -14.45 -4.10 1.49
N ALA A 144 -13.57 -4.65 2.35
CA ALA A 144 -13.86 -5.86 3.10
C ALA A 144 -15.09 -5.69 4.02
N ALA A 145 -15.20 -4.56 4.70
CA ALA A 145 -16.36 -4.25 5.54
C ALA A 145 -17.67 -4.11 4.75
N ARG A 146 -17.60 -3.67 3.49
CA ARG A 146 -18.78 -3.45 2.64
C ARG A 146 -19.20 -4.68 1.85
N ALA A 147 -18.24 -5.41 1.28
CA ALA A 147 -18.48 -6.47 0.29
C ALA A 147 -17.85 -7.81 0.66
N GLY A 148 -17.23 -7.91 1.83
CA GLY A 148 -16.54 -9.11 2.31
C GLY A 148 -15.07 -9.20 1.85
N GLU A 149 -14.33 -10.07 2.51
CA GLU A 149 -12.91 -10.30 2.22
C GLU A 149 -12.67 -10.86 0.82
N ASP A 150 -13.58 -11.72 0.34
CA ASP A 150 -13.51 -12.30 -1.01
C ASP A 150 -13.51 -11.23 -2.09
N ALA A 151 -14.20 -10.11 -1.91
CA ALA A 151 -14.19 -9.00 -2.85
C ALA A 151 -12.81 -8.32 -2.93
N VAL A 152 -12.09 -8.24 -1.81
CA VAL A 152 -10.72 -7.73 -1.78
C VAL A 152 -9.77 -8.71 -2.46
N VAL A 153 -9.88 -9.99 -2.18
CA VAL A 153 -9.07 -11.04 -2.81
C VAL A 153 -9.30 -11.06 -4.32
N ALA A 154 -10.56 -11.06 -4.76
CA ALA A 154 -10.91 -11.00 -6.18
C ALA A 154 -10.31 -9.77 -6.87
N LEU A 155 -10.40 -8.59 -6.25
CA LEU A 155 -9.80 -7.36 -6.78
C LEU A 155 -8.29 -7.50 -6.95
N LEU A 156 -7.58 -8.11 -5.98
CA LEU A 156 -6.12 -8.18 -5.97
C LEU A 156 -5.54 -9.31 -6.84
N THR A 157 -6.33 -10.32 -7.14
CA THR A 157 -5.89 -11.45 -7.98
C THR A 157 -6.13 -11.22 -9.47
N GLU A 158 -7.02 -10.29 -9.83
CA GLU A 158 -7.36 -9.98 -11.22
C GLU A 158 -7.46 -8.47 -11.44
N LEU A 159 -6.30 -7.79 -11.52
CA LEU A 159 -6.23 -6.35 -11.79
C LEU A 159 -6.59 -6.06 -13.27
N PRO A 160 -7.68 -5.33 -13.52
CA PRO A 160 -8.14 -5.07 -14.88
C PRO A 160 -7.26 -4.08 -15.63
N ASP A 161 -7.24 -4.16 -16.95
CA ASP A 161 -6.44 -3.24 -17.78
C ASP A 161 -6.96 -1.78 -17.77
N ARG A 162 -8.23 -1.57 -17.43
CA ARG A 162 -8.87 -0.24 -17.41
C ARG A 162 -8.31 0.74 -16.38
N GLY A 163 -7.57 0.25 -15.39
CA GLY A 163 -6.89 1.08 -14.39
C GLY A 163 -7.52 0.98 -13.00
N PRO A 164 -6.82 1.52 -11.98
CA PRO A 164 -7.18 1.33 -10.58
C PRO A 164 -8.50 1.99 -10.19
N ASP A 165 -8.81 3.16 -10.76
CA ASP A 165 -10.04 3.89 -10.44
C ASP A 165 -11.28 3.08 -10.87
N TRP A 166 -11.25 2.55 -12.10
CA TRP A 166 -12.31 1.67 -12.57
C TRP A 166 -12.40 0.36 -11.78
N ALA A 167 -11.25 -0.20 -11.40
CA ALA A 167 -11.20 -1.42 -10.59
C ALA A 167 -11.90 -1.22 -9.24
N ILE A 168 -11.63 -0.12 -8.58
CA ILE A 168 -12.25 0.24 -7.30
C ILE A 168 -13.74 0.55 -7.46
N GLU A 169 -14.14 1.34 -8.46
CA GLU A 169 -15.56 1.61 -8.71
C GLU A 169 -16.34 0.32 -8.92
N ARG A 170 -15.78 -0.62 -9.71
CA ARG A 170 -16.38 -1.94 -9.92
C ARG A 170 -16.47 -2.76 -8.63
N ALA A 171 -15.38 -2.82 -7.85
CA ALA A 171 -15.33 -3.60 -6.61
C ALA A 171 -16.32 -3.07 -5.56
N PHE A 172 -16.44 -1.74 -5.44
CA PHE A 172 -17.38 -1.10 -4.52
C PHE A 172 -18.81 -1.03 -5.05
N GLY A 173 -19.04 -1.22 -6.36
CA GLY A 173 -20.34 -0.97 -6.99
C GLY A 173 -20.79 0.50 -6.86
N ALA A 174 -19.85 1.44 -6.82
CA ALA A 174 -20.11 2.86 -6.57
C ALA A 174 -19.13 3.76 -7.32
N ARG A 175 -19.50 5.03 -7.54
CA ARG A 175 -18.62 6.01 -8.17
C ARG A 175 -17.51 6.44 -7.20
N LEU A 176 -16.35 6.76 -7.73
CA LEU A 176 -15.15 7.13 -6.97
C LEU A 176 -15.40 8.26 -5.95
N VAL A 177 -16.21 9.25 -6.30
CA VAL A 177 -16.58 10.36 -5.40
C VAL A 177 -17.33 9.89 -4.14
N ASN A 178 -18.19 8.89 -4.28
CA ASN A 178 -18.94 8.35 -3.15
C ASN A 178 -18.01 7.50 -2.25
N ILE A 179 -17.12 6.73 -2.90
CA ILE A 179 -16.10 5.95 -2.19
C ILE A 179 -15.16 6.87 -1.41
N ASP A 180 -14.74 8.00 -1.97
CA ASP A 180 -13.94 9.01 -1.27
C ASP A 180 -14.64 9.51 -0.01
N ALA A 181 -15.94 9.82 -0.09
CA ALA A 181 -16.70 10.27 1.08
C ALA A 181 -16.78 9.21 2.17
N GLU A 182 -17.07 7.95 1.80
CA GLU A 182 -17.12 6.82 2.72
C GLU A 182 -15.75 6.54 3.36
N TRP A 183 -14.68 6.60 2.55
CA TRP A 183 -13.32 6.40 3.03
C TRP A 183 -12.90 7.48 4.04
N ARG A 184 -13.26 8.74 3.81
CA ARG A 184 -12.98 9.81 4.77
C ARG A 184 -13.69 9.60 6.09
N ALA A 185 -14.96 9.17 6.05
CA ALA A 185 -15.70 8.80 7.25
C ALA A 185 -15.04 7.62 7.98
N HIS A 186 -14.52 6.64 7.23
CA HIS A 186 -13.77 5.51 7.77
C HIS A 186 -12.47 5.96 8.46
N LEU A 187 -11.68 6.81 7.81
CA LEU A 187 -10.47 7.39 8.41
C LEU A 187 -10.77 8.19 9.69
N ALA A 188 -11.87 8.92 9.71
CA ALA A 188 -12.28 9.67 10.91
C ALA A 188 -12.59 8.72 12.09
N ARG A 189 -13.24 7.58 11.83
CA ARG A 189 -13.48 6.55 12.87
C ARG A 189 -12.16 5.95 13.39
N ILE A 190 -11.24 5.57 12.49
CA ILE A 190 -9.92 5.05 12.87
C ILE A 190 -9.17 6.08 13.74
N SER A 191 -9.21 7.35 13.34
CA SER A 191 -8.54 8.42 14.09
C SER A 191 -9.14 8.64 15.48
N ALA A 192 -10.45 8.44 15.65
CA ALA A 192 -11.11 8.58 16.94
C ALA A 192 -10.78 7.42 17.90
N THR A 193 -10.60 6.21 17.39
CA THR A 193 -10.28 5.01 18.19
C THR A 193 -8.78 4.87 18.46
N GLY A 194 -7.93 5.46 17.64
CA GLY A 194 -6.46 5.40 17.75
C GLY A 194 -5.84 6.42 18.71
N ARG A 195 -6.60 6.95 19.68
CA ARG A 195 -6.11 7.85 20.73
C ARG A 195 -5.59 7.11 21.94
#